data_619c44b6f2e31d47689c43a0cb42383c
#
_entry.id   619c44b6f2e31d47689c43a0cb42383c
#
_cell.length_a   1.000
_cell.length_b   1.000
_cell.length_c   1.000
_cell.angle_alpha   90.00
_cell.angle_beta   90.00
_cell.angle_gamma   90.00
#
_symmetry.space_group_name_H-M   'P 1'
#
loop_
_entity.id
_entity.type
_entity.pdbx_description
1 polymer ?
#
loop_
_entity_poly.entity_id
_entity_poly.type
_entity_poly.pdbx_seq_one_letter_code
_entity_poly.pdbx_strand_id
1 'polypeptide(L)'
;MWTKIFILALSNLKHGKLKLSIDGNHHFISGKFPGPNANLKIEDKDIIKKILIEGSVAFGEEYVNGNIKTSNLENLLSYFAVNNDEVEKNIKYNLLFKIKNKLNHYFNKNTKKGSKKNIRSHYDLGNNFYKIWLDKSMTYSSAIFKNETDDLQIAQKNKYNKLLNLAEIKDNDEVLEIGSGWGGFVDQITSCFNCKITTTTISDEQYKYVTSKFFKIKNKN
;
A
#
# COMPACT_ATOMS: atom_id res chain seq x y z
N MET A 1 19.52 18.65 -18.94
CA MET A 1 20.01 17.26 -19.00
C MET A 1 19.00 16.30 -18.40
N TRP A 2 18.57 16.46 -17.15
CA TRP A 2 17.68 15.53 -16.45
C TRP A 2 16.30 15.39 -17.11
N THR A 3 15.72 16.51 -17.58
CA THR A 3 14.42 16.51 -18.29
C THR A 3 14.46 15.62 -19.55
N LYS A 4 15.55 15.70 -20.33
CA LYS A 4 15.71 14.84 -21.52
C LYS A 4 15.77 13.36 -21.15
N ILE A 5 16.50 13.00 -20.08
CA ILE A 5 16.59 11.62 -19.59
C ILE A 5 15.20 11.15 -19.12
N PHE A 6 14.47 11.97 -18.43
CA PHE A 6 13.12 11.64 -17.94
C PHE A 6 12.14 11.41 -19.09
N ILE A 7 12.10 12.30 -20.06
CA ILE A 7 11.26 12.15 -21.27
C ILE A 7 11.63 10.89 -22.03
N LEU A 8 12.94 10.62 -22.22
CA LEU A 8 13.40 9.39 -22.88
C LEU A 8 12.98 8.13 -22.13
N ALA A 9 13.08 8.12 -20.80
CA ALA A 9 12.65 7.00 -19.97
C ALA A 9 11.15 6.73 -20.13
N LEU A 10 10.32 7.79 -20.12
CA LEU A 10 8.87 7.68 -20.33
C LEU A 10 8.51 7.29 -21.77
N SER A 11 9.27 7.74 -22.78
CA SER A 11 9.02 7.40 -24.19
C SER A 11 9.23 5.90 -24.51
N ASN A 12 9.91 5.18 -23.63
CA ASN A 12 10.10 3.73 -23.74
C ASN A 12 8.99 2.90 -23.11
N LEU A 13 7.97 3.53 -22.53
CA LEU A 13 6.82 2.82 -21.93
C LEU A 13 5.93 2.25 -23.04
N LYS A 14 5.41 1.04 -22.83
CA LYS A 14 4.80 0.25 -23.87
C LYS A 14 3.28 0.34 -23.92
N HIS A 15 2.64 0.63 -22.81
CA HIS A 15 1.19 0.57 -22.65
C HIS A 15 0.59 1.95 -22.44
N GLY A 16 -0.54 2.23 -23.10
CA GLY A 16 -1.36 3.42 -22.87
C GLY A 16 -0.79 4.70 -23.48
N LYS A 17 -1.31 5.84 -23.01
CA LYS A 17 -0.94 7.18 -23.49
C LYS A 17 -0.70 8.13 -22.32
N LEU A 18 0.31 8.98 -22.43
CA LEU A 18 0.62 10.00 -21.44
C LEU A 18 0.73 11.38 -22.08
N LYS A 19 -0.09 12.31 -21.59
CA LYS A 19 0.08 13.75 -21.85
C LYS A 19 0.98 14.32 -20.76
N LEU A 20 2.21 14.62 -21.10
CA LEU A 20 3.21 15.15 -20.17
C LEU A 20 3.40 16.66 -20.41
N SER A 21 3.34 17.46 -19.34
CA SER A 21 3.68 18.87 -19.36
C SER A 21 4.79 19.12 -18.34
N ILE A 22 5.90 19.73 -18.76
CA ILE A 22 7.03 20.08 -17.90
C ILE A 22 7.36 21.54 -18.15
N ASP A 23 7.24 22.38 -17.12
CA ASP A 23 7.58 23.81 -17.21
C ASP A 23 6.93 24.45 -18.45
N GLY A 24 5.62 24.16 -18.67
CA GLY A 24 4.83 24.65 -19.80
C GLY A 24 5.05 23.93 -21.14
N ASN A 25 6.08 23.11 -21.29
CA ASN A 25 6.32 22.36 -22.52
C ASN A 25 5.53 21.06 -22.54
N HIS A 26 4.85 20.77 -23.65
CA HIS A 26 3.97 19.62 -23.80
C HIS A 26 4.62 18.50 -24.61
N HIS A 27 4.47 17.27 -24.12
CA HIS A 27 4.94 16.06 -24.76
C HIS A 27 3.81 15.02 -24.80
N PHE A 28 3.69 14.32 -25.93
CA PHE A 28 2.76 13.22 -26.08
C PHE A 28 3.54 11.91 -26.21
N ILE A 29 3.26 10.99 -25.30
CA ILE A 29 3.88 9.67 -25.27
C ILE A 29 2.76 8.65 -25.53
N SER A 30 2.96 7.78 -26.53
CA SER A 30 2.02 6.73 -26.89
C SER A 30 2.74 5.39 -26.90
N GLY A 31 2.30 4.48 -26.06
CA GLY A 31 2.77 3.10 -26.07
C GLY A 31 2.27 2.33 -27.30
N LYS A 32 2.93 1.19 -27.57
CA LYS A 32 2.59 0.30 -28.67
C LYS A 32 1.30 -0.53 -28.39
N PHE A 33 0.98 -0.73 -27.12
CA PHE A 33 -0.13 -1.56 -26.69
C PHE A 33 -1.22 -0.72 -26.03
N PRO A 34 -2.48 -1.19 -26.03
CA PRO A 34 -3.56 -0.56 -25.27
C PRO A 34 -3.23 -0.43 -23.79
N GLY A 35 -3.81 0.58 -23.14
CA GLY A 35 -3.62 0.82 -21.71
C GLY A 35 -4.24 2.14 -21.28
N PRO A 36 -4.05 2.55 -20.02
CA PRO A 36 -4.64 3.75 -19.46
C PRO A 36 -4.21 5.01 -20.19
N ASN A 37 -5.10 6.00 -20.25
CA ASN A 37 -4.82 7.35 -20.72
C ASN A 37 -4.60 8.26 -19.51
N ALA A 38 -3.39 8.78 -19.37
CA ALA A 38 -3.01 9.59 -18.23
C ALA A 38 -2.53 10.98 -18.65
N ASN A 39 -2.52 11.92 -17.70
CA ASN A 39 -1.83 13.18 -17.82
C ASN A 39 -0.96 13.44 -16.59
N LEU A 40 0.16 14.08 -16.82
CA LEU A 40 1.15 14.41 -15.80
C LEU A 40 1.66 15.84 -16.06
N LYS A 41 1.48 16.73 -15.11
CA LYS A 41 2.04 18.08 -15.14
C LYS A 41 3.08 18.23 -14.05
N ILE A 42 4.27 18.61 -14.42
CA ILE A 42 5.38 18.96 -13.53
C ILE A 42 5.58 20.47 -13.63
N GLU A 43 5.33 21.18 -12.52
CA GLU A 43 5.39 22.64 -12.48
C GLU A 43 6.84 23.13 -12.45
N ASP A 44 7.73 22.41 -11.75
CA ASP A 44 9.14 22.73 -11.62
C ASP A 44 10.00 21.56 -12.12
N LYS A 45 10.77 21.80 -13.19
CA LYS A 45 11.68 20.80 -13.77
C LYS A 45 12.80 20.35 -12.83
N ASP A 46 13.12 21.12 -11.79
CA ASP A 46 14.24 20.79 -10.89
C ASP A 46 13.94 19.57 -10.01
N ILE A 47 12.65 19.26 -9.76
CA ILE A 47 12.25 18.03 -9.06
C ILE A 47 12.55 16.76 -9.85
N ILE A 48 12.70 16.84 -11.18
CA ILE A 48 12.93 15.68 -12.05
C ILE A 48 14.19 14.92 -11.64
N LYS A 49 15.26 15.63 -11.27
CA LYS A 49 16.48 15.00 -10.77
C LYS A 49 16.20 14.16 -9.52
N LYS A 50 15.43 14.67 -8.57
CA LYS A 50 15.04 13.97 -7.34
C LYS A 50 14.22 12.72 -7.68
N ILE A 51 13.21 12.84 -8.56
CA ILE A 51 12.38 11.73 -9.00
C ILE A 51 13.21 10.62 -9.65
N LEU A 52 14.15 10.97 -10.54
CA LEU A 52 15.03 9.99 -11.19
C LEU A 52 15.99 9.28 -10.22
N ILE A 53 16.38 9.93 -9.12
CA ILE A 53 17.29 9.38 -8.11
C ILE A 53 16.54 8.58 -7.03
N GLU A 54 15.39 9.04 -6.58
CA GLU A 54 14.66 8.51 -5.43
C GLU A 54 13.40 7.73 -5.81
N GLY A 55 13.03 7.76 -7.09
CA GLY A 55 11.97 6.93 -7.66
C GLY A 55 10.57 7.32 -7.19
N SER A 56 9.73 6.30 -6.96
CA SER A 56 8.32 6.47 -6.63
C SER A 56 8.08 7.21 -5.31
N VAL A 57 9.02 7.15 -4.36
CA VAL A 57 8.90 7.89 -3.09
C VAL A 57 8.95 9.38 -3.35
N ALA A 58 9.99 9.86 -4.08
CA ALA A 58 10.08 11.27 -4.45
C ALA A 58 8.90 11.71 -5.31
N PHE A 59 8.44 10.87 -6.24
CA PHE A 59 7.26 11.16 -7.05
C PHE A 59 6.03 11.42 -6.17
N GLY A 60 5.78 10.55 -5.18
CA GLY A 60 4.67 10.71 -4.23
C GLY A 60 4.82 11.97 -3.37
N GLU A 61 6.02 12.25 -2.84
CA GLU A 61 6.29 13.47 -2.08
C GLU A 61 6.02 14.73 -2.90
N GLU A 62 6.50 14.78 -4.14
CA GLU A 62 6.31 15.95 -5.01
C GLU A 62 4.84 16.10 -5.45
N TYR A 63 4.08 15.02 -5.55
CA TYR A 63 2.63 15.06 -5.75
C TYR A 63 1.92 15.67 -4.53
N VAL A 64 2.24 15.24 -3.31
CA VAL A 64 1.67 15.77 -2.06
C VAL A 64 2.04 17.25 -1.88
N ASN A 65 3.26 17.65 -2.27
CA ASN A 65 3.72 19.03 -2.21
C ASN A 65 3.10 19.93 -3.30
N GLY A 66 2.33 19.36 -4.25
CA GLY A 66 1.67 20.10 -5.32
C GLY A 66 2.55 20.45 -6.53
N ASN A 67 3.79 19.99 -6.57
CA ASN A 67 4.72 20.17 -7.69
C ASN A 67 4.40 19.24 -8.86
N ILE A 68 3.67 18.17 -8.61
CA ILE A 68 3.11 17.25 -9.60
C ILE A 68 1.60 17.35 -9.56
N LYS A 69 0.98 17.49 -10.74
CA LYS A 69 -0.47 17.56 -10.89
C LYS A 69 -0.97 16.58 -11.95
N THR A 70 -2.18 16.09 -11.74
CA THR A 70 -2.91 15.26 -12.71
C THR A 70 -4.41 15.52 -12.58
N SER A 71 -5.16 15.36 -13.64
CA SER A 71 -6.63 15.46 -13.60
C SER A 71 -7.30 14.17 -13.10
N ASN A 72 -6.56 13.05 -13.14
CA ASN A 72 -7.03 11.76 -12.66
C ASN A 72 -5.85 10.94 -12.13
N LEU A 73 -5.76 10.86 -10.79
CA LEU A 73 -4.68 10.15 -10.12
C LEU A 73 -4.74 8.64 -10.35
N GLU A 74 -5.93 8.06 -10.37
CA GLU A 74 -6.14 6.63 -10.61
C GLU A 74 -5.58 6.22 -11.98
N ASN A 75 -5.93 6.96 -13.04
CA ASN A 75 -5.40 6.70 -14.37
C ASN A 75 -3.88 6.87 -14.44
N LEU A 76 -3.32 7.86 -13.74
CA LEU A 76 -1.88 8.08 -13.71
C LEU A 76 -1.15 6.94 -12.99
N LEU A 77 -1.65 6.50 -11.85
CA LEU A 77 -1.07 5.36 -11.13
C LEU A 77 -1.23 4.06 -11.92
N SER A 78 -2.40 3.82 -12.53
CA SER A 78 -2.63 2.68 -13.40
C SER A 78 -1.69 2.66 -14.60
N TYR A 79 -1.42 3.83 -15.21
CA TYR A 79 -0.47 3.96 -16.32
C TYR A 79 0.94 3.52 -15.90
N PHE A 80 1.42 3.96 -14.73
CA PHE A 80 2.71 3.52 -14.24
C PHE A 80 2.72 2.06 -13.78
N ALA A 81 1.62 1.55 -13.20
CA ALA A 81 1.51 0.17 -12.76
C ALA A 81 1.61 -0.84 -13.93
N VAL A 82 0.89 -0.60 -15.02
CA VAL A 82 0.96 -1.50 -16.20
C VAL A 82 2.30 -1.42 -16.94
N ASN A 83 3.08 -0.37 -16.72
CA ASN A 83 4.40 -0.16 -17.29
C ASN A 83 5.54 -0.37 -16.28
N ASN A 84 5.26 -0.98 -15.12
CA ASN A 84 6.24 -1.06 -14.03
C ASN A 84 7.55 -1.74 -14.44
N ASP A 85 7.49 -2.80 -15.23
CA ASP A 85 8.68 -3.52 -15.70
C ASP A 85 9.60 -2.63 -16.57
N GLU A 86 9.01 -1.80 -17.42
CA GLU A 86 9.74 -0.86 -18.27
C GLU A 86 10.33 0.28 -17.43
N VAL A 87 9.55 0.82 -16.48
CA VAL A 87 10.01 1.86 -15.55
C VAL A 87 11.20 1.35 -14.75
N GLU A 88 11.10 0.15 -14.17
CA GLU A 88 12.20 -0.44 -13.40
C GLU A 88 13.45 -0.69 -14.25
N LYS A 89 13.30 -1.21 -15.47
CA LYS A 89 14.43 -1.42 -16.37
C LYS A 89 15.14 -0.12 -16.70
N ASN A 90 14.39 0.92 -17.05
CA ASN A 90 14.94 2.22 -17.43
C ASN A 90 15.65 2.94 -16.28
N ILE A 91 15.18 2.75 -15.03
CA ILE A 91 15.77 3.34 -13.82
C ILE A 91 16.96 2.50 -13.30
N LYS A 92 16.90 1.17 -13.39
CA LYS A 92 17.98 0.26 -12.94
C LYS A 92 19.31 0.42 -13.68
N TYR A 93 19.32 1.04 -14.85
CA TYR A 93 20.56 1.38 -15.56
C TYR A 93 21.39 2.48 -14.88
N ASN A 94 20.84 3.17 -13.88
CA ASN A 94 21.58 4.21 -13.15
C ASN A 94 22.41 3.57 -12.02
N LEU A 95 23.73 3.41 -12.23
CA LEU A 95 24.70 2.85 -11.28
C LEU A 95 24.67 3.58 -9.91
N LEU A 96 24.42 4.88 -9.93
CA LEU A 96 24.28 5.73 -8.73
C LEU A 96 23.08 5.33 -7.86
N PHE A 97 21.98 4.89 -8.47
CA PHE A 97 20.79 4.39 -7.76
C PHE A 97 21.09 3.09 -6.99
N LYS A 98 21.87 2.18 -7.61
CA LYS A 98 22.28 0.92 -6.94
C LYS A 98 23.16 1.17 -5.72
N ILE A 99 24.06 2.15 -5.80
CA ILE A 99 24.98 2.48 -4.69
C ILE A 99 24.21 3.12 -3.53
N LYS A 100 23.30 4.09 -3.81
CA LYS A 100 22.46 4.74 -2.79
C LYS A 100 21.53 3.73 -2.10
N ASN A 101 20.88 2.85 -2.85
CA ASN A 101 20.02 1.81 -2.27
C ASN A 101 20.80 0.80 -1.42
N LYS A 102 22.01 0.43 -1.82
CA LYS A 102 22.87 -0.47 -1.03
C LYS A 102 23.32 0.18 0.28
N LEU A 103 23.63 1.47 0.28
CA LEU A 103 23.96 2.25 1.48
C LEU A 103 22.73 2.41 2.39
N ASN A 104 21.58 2.78 1.86
CA ASN A 104 20.33 2.90 2.62
C ASN A 104 19.91 1.56 3.25
N HIS A 105 20.09 0.44 2.52
CA HIS A 105 19.81 -0.90 3.04
C HIS A 105 20.77 -1.27 4.19
N TYR A 106 22.02 -0.80 4.14
CA TYR A 106 22.99 -1.03 5.21
C TYR A 106 22.66 -0.25 6.48
N PHE A 107 22.16 0.99 6.35
CA PHE A 107 21.76 1.83 7.48
C PHE A 107 20.38 1.47 8.06
N ASN A 108 19.48 0.87 7.27
CA ASN A 108 18.14 0.46 7.70
C ASN A 108 18.06 -1.03 8.07
N LYS A 109 19.13 -1.60 8.62
CA LYS A 109 19.10 -2.99 9.11
C LYS A 109 17.98 -3.18 10.12
N ASN A 110 17.15 -4.21 9.90
CA ASN A 110 16.10 -4.64 10.83
C ASN A 110 16.72 -5.21 12.11
N THR A 111 17.13 -4.33 13.03
CA THR A 111 17.45 -4.72 14.40
C THR A 111 16.15 -4.83 15.19
N LYS A 112 16.12 -5.64 16.27
CA LYS A 112 14.91 -5.77 17.14
C LYS A 112 14.39 -4.40 17.61
N LYS A 113 15.28 -3.44 17.87
CA LYS A 113 14.95 -2.08 18.31
C LYS A 113 14.46 -1.21 17.15
N GLY A 114 15.05 -1.35 15.95
CA GLY A 114 14.63 -0.67 14.71
C GLY A 114 13.29 -1.16 14.20
N SER A 115 13.05 -2.47 14.23
CA SER A 115 11.76 -3.06 13.82
C SER A 115 10.60 -2.55 14.68
N LYS A 116 10.78 -2.47 16.02
CA LYS A 116 9.74 -1.95 16.92
C LYS A 116 9.42 -0.48 16.62
N LYS A 117 10.44 0.34 16.32
CA LYS A 117 10.25 1.75 15.95
C LYS A 117 9.55 1.88 14.59
N ASN A 118 9.96 1.11 13.59
CA ASN A 118 9.38 1.14 12.24
C ASN A 118 7.92 0.68 12.24
N ILE A 119 7.61 -0.38 12.99
CA ILE A 119 6.24 -0.90 13.11
C ILE A 119 5.36 0.11 13.85
N ARG A 120 5.84 0.71 14.95
CA ARG A 120 5.10 1.77 15.65
C ARG A 120 4.79 2.93 14.72
N SER A 121 5.77 3.49 14.02
CA SER A 121 5.55 4.61 13.10
C SER A 121 4.60 4.26 11.95
N HIS A 122 4.55 3.00 11.52
CA HIS A 122 3.64 2.55 10.50
C HIS A 122 2.17 2.53 10.98
N TYR A 123 1.92 2.08 12.22
CA TYR A 123 0.57 2.03 12.78
C TYR A 123 0.14 3.32 13.52
N ASP A 124 1.09 4.20 13.86
CA ASP A 124 0.84 5.48 14.51
C ASP A 124 0.23 6.57 13.58
N LEU A 125 -0.04 6.24 12.31
CA LEU A 125 -0.86 7.06 11.42
C LEU A 125 -2.30 7.26 11.95
N GLY A 126 -2.68 6.45 12.95
CA GLY A 126 -3.94 6.56 13.67
C GLY A 126 -5.11 5.86 12.98
N ASN A 127 -6.08 5.45 13.80
CA ASN A 127 -7.25 4.69 13.33
C ASN A 127 -8.07 5.44 12.27
N ASN A 128 -8.09 6.78 12.32
CA ASN A 128 -8.84 7.59 11.36
C ASN A 128 -8.27 7.50 9.95
N PHE A 129 -6.94 7.41 9.80
CA PHE A 129 -6.31 7.19 8.51
C PHE A 129 -6.70 5.84 7.90
N TYR A 130 -6.64 4.78 8.69
CA TYR A 130 -6.97 3.43 8.21
C TYR A 130 -8.45 3.27 7.84
N LYS A 131 -9.37 3.95 8.55
CA LYS A 131 -10.81 3.96 8.26
C LYS A 131 -11.16 4.54 6.88
N ILE A 132 -10.28 5.35 6.28
CA ILE A 132 -10.54 5.98 4.98
C ILE A 132 -10.56 4.94 3.85
N TRP A 133 -9.76 3.89 3.96
CA TRP A 133 -9.53 2.94 2.86
C TRP A 133 -9.65 1.45 3.23
N LEU A 134 -9.67 1.11 4.50
CA LEU A 134 -10.01 -0.25 4.92
C LEU A 134 -11.54 -0.46 4.95
N ASP A 135 -11.95 -1.72 4.86
CA ASP A 135 -13.33 -2.13 5.08
C ASP A 135 -13.78 -1.94 6.54
N LYS A 136 -15.06 -2.15 6.83
CA LYS A 136 -15.63 -1.96 8.18
C LYS A 136 -14.98 -2.83 9.25
N SER A 137 -14.40 -3.98 8.88
CA SER A 137 -13.67 -4.84 9.80
C SER A 137 -12.31 -4.30 10.19
N MET A 138 -11.84 -3.23 9.53
CA MET A 138 -10.50 -2.67 9.69
C MET A 138 -9.40 -3.69 9.42
N THR A 139 -9.63 -4.61 8.48
CA THR A 139 -8.66 -5.67 8.19
C THR A 139 -7.55 -5.18 7.28
N TYR A 140 -6.35 -5.04 7.81
CA TYR A 140 -5.15 -4.62 7.09
C TYR A 140 -4.29 -5.81 6.67
N SER A 141 -4.85 -6.64 5.83
CA SER A 141 -4.16 -7.78 5.18
C SER A 141 -4.89 -8.16 3.90
N SER A 142 -4.26 -9.00 3.06
CA SER A 142 -4.84 -9.44 1.79
C SER A 142 -6.21 -10.09 1.99
N ALA A 143 -7.11 -9.89 1.03
CA ALA A 143 -8.44 -10.48 1.01
C ALA A 143 -8.54 -11.62 -0.01
N ILE A 144 -9.64 -12.41 0.03
CA ILE A 144 -9.93 -13.46 -0.95
C ILE A 144 -11.21 -13.10 -1.68
N PHE A 145 -11.07 -12.58 -2.89
CA PHE A 145 -12.17 -12.34 -3.81
C PHE A 145 -12.55 -13.67 -4.48
N LYS A 146 -13.79 -14.13 -4.30
CA LYS A 146 -14.32 -15.31 -4.98
C LYS A 146 -14.94 -14.97 -6.30
N ASN A 147 -15.53 -13.78 -6.39
CA ASN A 147 -16.16 -13.22 -7.57
C ASN A 147 -15.61 -11.82 -7.85
N GLU A 148 -15.67 -11.40 -9.12
CA GLU A 148 -15.26 -10.03 -9.53
C GLU A 148 -16.15 -8.93 -8.92
N THR A 149 -17.35 -9.28 -8.48
CA THR A 149 -18.33 -8.37 -7.85
C THR A 149 -18.22 -8.30 -6.33
N ASP A 150 -17.33 -9.10 -5.72
CA ASP A 150 -17.14 -9.07 -4.27
C ASP A 150 -16.57 -7.71 -3.85
N ASP A 151 -17.18 -7.06 -2.85
CA ASP A 151 -16.58 -5.93 -2.20
C ASP A 151 -15.46 -6.39 -1.21
N LEU A 152 -14.67 -5.43 -0.73
CA LEU A 152 -13.55 -5.72 0.17
C LEU A 152 -14.01 -6.40 1.47
N GLN A 153 -15.17 -6.03 2.02
CA GLN A 153 -15.70 -6.61 3.26
C GLN A 153 -16.06 -8.09 3.07
N ILE A 154 -16.70 -8.44 1.95
CA ILE A 154 -17.00 -9.82 1.56
C ILE A 154 -15.72 -10.60 1.37
N ALA A 155 -14.75 -10.04 0.66
CA ALA A 155 -13.47 -10.69 0.40
C ALA A 155 -12.65 -10.92 1.68
N GLN A 156 -12.67 -10.01 2.65
CA GLN A 156 -12.07 -10.20 3.96
C GLN A 156 -12.76 -11.32 4.77
N LYS A 157 -14.09 -11.36 4.74
CA LYS A 157 -14.87 -12.45 5.37
C LYS A 157 -14.56 -13.81 4.75
N ASN A 158 -14.43 -13.88 3.42
CA ASN A 158 -14.03 -15.10 2.70
C ASN A 158 -12.67 -15.60 3.17
N LYS A 159 -11.70 -14.71 3.36
CA LYS A 159 -10.38 -15.05 3.92
C LYS A 159 -10.50 -15.65 5.30
N TYR A 160 -11.22 -15.02 6.21
CA TYR A 160 -11.37 -15.49 7.57
C TYR A 160 -12.08 -16.85 7.63
N ASN A 161 -13.15 -17.04 6.85
CA ASN A 161 -13.82 -18.35 6.76
C ASN A 161 -12.87 -19.43 6.25
N LYS A 162 -12.00 -19.12 5.29
CA LYS A 162 -10.99 -20.06 4.82
C LYS A 162 -9.98 -20.40 5.92
N LEU A 163 -9.55 -19.42 6.72
CA LEU A 163 -8.64 -19.66 7.84
C LEU A 163 -9.30 -20.52 8.92
N LEU A 164 -10.55 -20.26 9.30
CA LEU A 164 -11.31 -21.07 10.26
C LEU A 164 -11.41 -22.54 9.82
N ASN A 165 -11.71 -22.75 8.53
CA ASN A 165 -11.80 -24.11 7.97
C ASN A 165 -10.44 -24.83 7.93
N LEU A 166 -9.37 -24.12 7.56
CA LEU A 166 -8.02 -24.70 7.51
C LEU A 166 -7.46 -25.03 8.90
N ALA A 167 -7.84 -24.26 9.91
CA ALA A 167 -7.45 -24.49 11.30
C ALA A 167 -8.36 -25.51 12.01
N GLU A 168 -9.42 -25.98 11.33
CA GLU A 168 -10.40 -26.96 11.85
C GLU A 168 -10.99 -26.58 13.22
N ILE A 169 -11.23 -25.28 13.42
CA ILE A 169 -11.69 -24.72 14.70
C ILE A 169 -13.07 -25.26 15.08
N LYS A 170 -13.23 -25.59 16.35
CA LYS A 170 -14.45 -26.11 16.95
C LYS A 170 -14.81 -25.35 18.23
N ASP A 171 -16.04 -25.54 18.69
CA ASP A 171 -16.46 -25.03 20.00
C ASP A 171 -15.57 -25.59 21.12
N ASN A 172 -15.29 -24.74 22.10
CA ASN A 172 -14.44 -24.97 23.26
C ASN A 172 -12.94 -25.08 22.96
N ASP A 173 -12.48 -24.79 21.74
CA ASP A 173 -11.05 -24.73 21.44
C ASP A 173 -10.39 -23.51 22.12
N GLU A 174 -9.10 -23.64 22.42
CA GLU A 174 -8.23 -22.53 22.81
C GLU A 174 -7.40 -22.08 21.60
N VAL A 175 -7.67 -20.88 21.11
CA VAL A 175 -7.06 -20.34 19.89
C VAL A 175 -6.08 -19.22 20.24
N LEU A 176 -4.87 -19.27 19.68
CA LEU A 176 -3.88 -18.19 19.74
C LEU A 176 -3.78 -17.49 18.39
N GLU A 177 -4.07 -16.19 18.36
CA GLU A 177 -3.83 -15.31 17.21
C GLU A 177 -2.61 -14.44 17.47
N ILE A 178 -1.63 -14.51 16.57
CA ILE A 178 -0.44 -13.65 16.61
C ILE A 178 -0.61 -12.53 15.60
N GLY A 179 -0.89 -11.32 16.10
CA GLY A 179 -1.16 -10.15 15.26
C GLY A 179 -2.66 -9.87 15.10
N SER A 180 -3.30 -9.38 16.16
CA SER A 180 -4.76 -9.10 16.17
C SER A 180 -5.21 -8.11 15.10
N GLY A 181 -4.31 -7.25 14.60
CA GLY A 181 -4.76 -6.08 13.84
C GLY A 181 -5.80 -5.28 14.64
N TRP A 182 -6.90 -4.93 14.01
CA TRP A 182 -8.06 -4.29 14.65
C TRP A 182 -9.17 -5.28 15.04
N GLY A 183 -8.83 -6.58 15.18
CA GLY A 183 -9.71 -7.60 15.69
C GLY A 183 -10.71 -8.18 14.68
N GLY A 184 -10.43 -8.09 13.38
CA GLY A 184 -11.31 -8.63 12.35
C GLY A 184 -11.45 -10.15 12.43
N PHE A 185 -10.37 -10.88 12.70
CA PHE A 185 -10.44 -12.33 12.90
C PHE A 185 -11.14 -12.70 14.22
N VAL A 186 -10.90 -11.93 15.29
CA VAL A 186 -11.60 -12.13 16.57
C VAL A 186 -13.11 -11.99 16.39
N ASP A 187 -13.60 -10.99 15.64
CA ASP A 187 -15.04 -10.85 15.33
C ASP A 187 -15.56 -12.09 14.58
N GLN A 188 -14.83 -12.54 13.57
CA GLN A 188 -15.30 -13.65 12.74
C GLN A 188 -15.33 -14.98 13.53
N ILE A 189 -14.29 -15.28 14.30
CA ILE A 189 -14.24 -16.54 15.08
C ILE A 189 -15.30 -16.54 16.18
N THR A 190 -15.47 -15.45 16.93
CA THR A 190 -16.45 -15.37 18.01
C THR A 190 -17.89 -15.31 17.50
N SER A 191 -18.11 -14.95 16.24
CA SER A 191 -19.45 -15.03 15.61
C SER A 191 -19.81 -16.45 15.16
N CYS A 192 -18.82 -17.33 14.98
CA CYS A 192 -19.00 -18.68 14.44
C CYS A 192 -18.90 -19.76 15.52
N PHE A 193 -18.05 -19.55 16.54
CA PHE A 193 -17.70 -20.59 17.51
C PHE A 193 -17.67 -20.03 18.94
N ASN A 194 -18.05 -20.89 19.89
CA ASN A 194 -17.86 -20.64 21.31
C ASN A 194 -16.47 -21.14 21.73
N CYS A 195 -15.43 -20.39 21.44
CA CYS A 195 -14.05 -20.74 21.75
C CYS A 195 -13.37 -19.66 22.60
N LYS A 196 -12.26 -20.02 23.26
CA LYS A 196 -11.43 -19.07 23.99
C LYS A 196 -10.33 -18.58 23.04
N ILE A 197 -10.30 -17.28 22.75
CA ILE A 197 -9.28 -16.69 21.91
C ILE A 197 -8.34 -15.80 22.73
N THR A 198 -7.03 -16.03 22.56
CA THR A 198 -5.97 -15.15 23.02
C THR A 198 -5.33 -14.50 21.80
N THR A 199 -5.35 -13.18 21.74
CA THR A 199 -4.73 -12.45 20.62
C THR A 199 -3.66 -11.49 21.09
N THR A 200 -2.63 -11.26 20.25
CA THR A 200 -1.50 -10.39 20.56
C THR A 200 -1.32 -9.32 19.50
N THR A 201 -0.79 -8.16 19.89
CA THR A 201 -0.35 -7.11 18.96
C THR A 201 0.83 -6.36 19.57
N ILE A 202 1.66 -5.77 18.70
CA ILE A 202 2.76 -4.88 19.10
C ILE A 202 2.41 -3.40 18.98
N SER A 203 1.20 -3.09 18.49
CA SER A 203 0.68 -1.72 18.32
C SER A 203 -0.21 -1.34 19.51
N ASP A 204 0.18 -0.28 20.21
CA ASP A 204 -0.61 0.26 21.33
C ASP A 204 -2.01 0.75 20.86
N GLU A 205 -2.10 1.29 19.64
CA GLU A 205 -3.37 1.77 19.07
C GLU A 205 -4.31 0.61 18.71
N GLN A 206 -3.79 -0.48 18.14
CA GLN A 206 -4.58 -1.68 17.87
C GLN A 206 -5.04 -2.33 19.18
N TYR A 207 -4.16 -2.42 20.18
CA TYR A 207 -4.50 -2.95 21.50
C TYR A 207 -5.67 -2.18 22.14
N LYS A 208 -5.57 -0.86 22.19
CA LYS A 208 -6.66 0.00 22.73
C LYS A 208 -7.97 -0.19 21.96
N TYR A 209 -7.88 -0.24 20.62
CA TYR A 209 -9.05 -0.41 19.76
C TYR A 209 -9.74 -1.76 20.02
N VAL A 210 -8.99 -2.86 19.96
CA VAL A 210 -9.50 -4.23 20.17
C VAL A 210 -10.08 -4.36 21.59
N THR A 211 -9.34 -3.93 22.61
CA THR A 211 -9.81 -3.96 23.99
C THR A 211 -11.11 -3.18 24.17
N SER A 212 -11.20 -1.97 23.63
CA SER A 212 -12.42 -1.15 23.73
C SER A 212 -13.62 -1.77 23.02
N LYS A 213 -13.38 -2.46 21.90
CA LYS A 213 -14.41 -3.11 21.10
C LYS A 213 -14.99 -4.33 21.80
N PHE A 214 -14.14 -5.22 22.31
CA PHE A 214 -14.57 -6.48 22.91
C PHE A 214 -14.96 -6.37 24.38
N PHE A 215 -14.41 -5.41 25.13
CA PHE A 215 -14.82 -5.15 26.50
C PHE A 215 -16.28 -4.66 26.59
N LYS A 216 -16.74 -3.89 25.59
CA LYS A 216 -18.15 -3.48 25.50
C LYS A 216 -19.12 -4.63 25.24
N ILE A 217 -18.67 -5.70 24.58
CA ILE A 217 -19.50 -6.88 24.32
C ILE A 217 -19.67 -7.70 25.58
N LYS A 218 -18.63 -7.83 26.41
CA LYS A 218 -18.66 -8.60 27.66
C LYS A 218 -19.61 -8.00 28.71
N ASN A 219 -19.92 -6.72 28.65
CA ASN A 219 -20.81 -6.03 29.57
C ASN A 219 -22.27 -5.92 29.08
N LYS A 220 -22.63 -6.56 27.96
CA LYS A 220 -24.00 -6.60 27.43
C LYS A 220 -24.73 -7.93 27.65
N ASN A 221 -24.08 -8.90 28.25
CA ASN A 221 -24.65 -10.17 28.74
C ASN A 221 -24.70 -10.05 30.29
#